data_4b9955333fbb829492842c35d23cb359
#
_entry.id   4b9955333fbb829492842c35d23cb359
#
_cell.length_a   1.000
_cell.length_b   1.000
_cell.length_c   1.000
_cell.angle_alpha   90.00
_cell.angle_beta   90.00
_cell.angle_gamma   90.00
#
_symmetry.space_group_name_H-M   'P 1'
#
loop_
_entity.id
_entity.type
_entity.pdbx_description
1 polymer ?
#
loop_
_entity_poly.entity_id
_entity_poly.type
_entity_poly.pdbx_seq_one_letter_code
_entity_poly.pdbx_strand_id
1 'polypeptide(L)'
;MTLVKICGITNLDDARSAIEAGADMLGFNFYRPSPRFIEPSEARKIIESLQAGPNNQSKKMVGVFVNEASPAAVMKIVDAAGVNAVQLHGDESTEFCRILKAHLDARWLIKVLRVTESFVPPNVQPYAADAVMLDAFHGALRGGTGQVFDWTVARAARDFVLRLFLAGGLSPENVGQAIAQVDPYAVDACSALESAPGRKDSERVMAFVQAVRNR
;
A
#
# COMPACT_ATOMS: atom_id res chain seq x y z
N MET A 1 6.68 16.43 -1.06
CA MET A 1 6.72 15.49 -2.22
C MET A 1 5.95 14.23 -1.82
N THR A 2 4.97 13.82 -2.60
CA THR A 2 4.16 12.62 -2.34
C THR A 2 4.98 11.37 -2.57
N LEU A 3 4.93 10.41 -1.65
CA LEU A 3 5.64 9.13 -1.76
C LEU A 3 4.87 8.16 -2.66
N VAL A 4 5.60 7.19 -3.24
CA VAL A 4 5.04 6.18 -4.16
C VAL A 4 5.18 4.81 -3.55
N LYS A 5 4.07 4.08 -3.42
CA LYS A 5 4.03 2.65 -3.09
C LYS A 5 3.58 1.85 -4.30
N ILE A 6 4.33 0.82 -4.66
CA ILE A 6 3.97 -0.17 -5.68
C ILE A 6 3.62 -1.47 -4.97
N CYS A 7 2.36 -1.88 -5.03
CA CYS A 7 1.85 -3.03 -4.28
C CYS A 7 1.76 -4.29 -5.15
N GLY A 8 1.80 -5.46 -4.52
CA GLY A 8 1.63 -6.75 -5.19
C GLY A 8 2.89 -7.25 -5.91
N ILE A 9 4.05 -7.02 -5.32
CA ILE A 9 5.34 -7.56 -5.78
C ILE A 9 5.40 -9.06 -5.47
N THR A 10 5.72 -9.85 -6.50
CA THR A 10 5.83 -11.32 -6.40
C THR A 10 7.15 -11.88 -6.92
N ASN A 11 7.99 -11.05 -7.52
CA ASN A 11 9.28 -11.46 -8.07
C ASN A 11 10.32 -10.34 -8.00
N LEU A 12 11.60 -10.70 -8.16
CA LEU A 12 12.72 -9.78 -8.01
C LEU A 12 12.83 -8.76 -9.14
N ASP A 13 12.49 -9.14 -10.36
CA ASP A 13 12.61 -8.25 -11.53
C ASP A 13 11.61 -7.09 -11.44
N ASP A 14 10.36 -7.38 -11.07
CA ASP A 14 9.34 -6.36 -10.82
C ASP A 14 9.75 -5.45 -9.64
N ALA A 15 10.35 -6.04 -8.59
CA ALA A 15 10.83 -5.27 -7.44
C ALA A 15 11.95 -4.29 -7.83
N ARG A 16 12.92 -4.75 -8.61
CA ARG A 16 14.03 -3.92 -9.12
C ARG A 16 13.51 -2.81 -10.03
N SER A 17 12.67 -3.16 -11.00
CA SER A 17 12.08 -2.19 -11.91
C SER A 17 11.32 -1.09 -11.17
N ALA A 18 10.54 -1.44 -10.13
CA ALA A 18 9.84 -0.45 -9.32
C ALA A 18 10.79 0.48 -8.53
N ILE A 19 11.86 -0.06 -7.95
CA ILE A 19 12.87 0.74 -7.24
C ILE A 19 13.63 1.67 -8.21
N GLU A 20 14.03 1.15 -9.36
CA GLU A 20 14.73 1.91 -10.41
C GLU A 20 13.85 3.04 -10.98
N ALA A 21 12.54 2.78 -11.12
CA ALA A 21 11.57 3.81 -11.48
C ALA A 21 11.41 4.91 -10.41
N GLY A 22 11.85 4.67 -9.17
CA GLY A 22 11.81 5.63 -8.07
C GLY A 22 10.70 5.41 -7.03
N ALA A 23 10.19 4.17 -6.91
CA ALA A 23 9.28 3.81 -5.82
C ALA A 23 9.94 3.97 -4.45
N ASP A 24 9.17 4.44 -3.46
CA ASP A 24 9.62 4.62 -2.08
C ASP A 24 9.26 3.41 -1.21
N MET A 25 8.23 2.66 -1.62
CA MET A 25 7.70 1.51 -0.90
C MET A 25 7.31 0.39 -1.87
N LEU A 26 7.56 -0.87 -1.46
CA LEU A 26 7.11 -2.08 -2.15
C LEU A 26 6.17 -2.87 -1.26
N GLY A 27 5.03 -3.34 -1.79
CA GLY A 27 4.05 -4.15 -1.08
C GLY A 27 4.13 -5.63 -1.45
N PHE A 28 4.26 -6.50 -0.43
CA PHE A 28 4.27 -7.96 -0.52
C PHE A 28 3.01 -8.50 0.13
N ASN A 29 2.20 -9.24 -0.60
CA ASN A 29 0.88 -9.67 -0.14
C ASN A 29 0.94 -11.08 0.47
N PHE A 30 0.65 -11.18 1.79
CA PHE A 30 0.64 -12.44 2.53
C PHE A 30 -0.76 -13.06 2.68
N TYR A 31 -1.77 -12.48 2.03
CA TYR A 31 -3.13 -13.03 2.00
C TYR A 31 -3.25 -14.14 0.94
N ARG A 32 -3.32 -15.41 1.36
CA ARG A 32 -3.31 -16.60 0.47
C ARG A 32 -4.35 -16.59 -0.66
N PRO A 33 -5.58 -16.10 -0.45
CA PRO A 33 -6.56 -16.05 -1.55
C PRO A 33 -6.24 -15.02 -2.64
N SER A 34 -5.28 -14.12 -2.43
CA SER A 34 -4.90 -13.12 -3.42
C SER A 34 -4.10 -13.75 -4.57
N PRO A 35 -4.37 -13.38 -5.83
CA PRO A 35 -3.52 -13.78 -6.95
C PRO A 35 -2.10 -13.17 -6.88
N ARG A 36 -1.87 -12.26 -5.95
CA ARG A 36 -0.57 -11.60 -5.68
C ARG A 36 0.08 -12.13 -4.40
N PHE A 37 -0.39 -13.28 -3.91
CA PHE A 37 0.20 -13.90 -2.75
C PHE A 37 1.66 -14.28 -3.02
N ILE A 38 2.51 -14.05 -2.02
CA ILE A 38 3.91 -14.49 -2.01
C ILE A 38 4.22 -15.15 -0.67
N GLU A 39 4.97 -16.25 -0.69
CA GLU A 39 5.41 -16.88 0.56
C GLU A 39 6.42 -15.97 1.29
N PRO A 40 6.35 -15.88 2.64
CA PRO A 40 7.23 -15.00 3.42
C PRO A 40 8.73 -15.26 3.16
N SER A 41 9.12 -16.49 2.93
CA SER A 41 10.51 -16.86 2.60
C SER A 41 10.97 -16.33 1.24
N GLU A 42 10.08 -16.30 0.25
CA GLU A 42 10.38 -15.73 -1.07
C GLU A 42 10.44 -14.19 -1.01
N ALA A 43 9.53 -13.55 -0.27
CA ALA A 43 9.61 -12.13 -0.02
C ALA A 43 10.93 -11.73 0.65
N ARG A 44 11.40 -12.52 1.63
CA ARG A 44 12.71 -12.33 2.28
C ARG A 44 13.86 -12.32 1.27
N LYS A 45 13.93 -13.31 0.38
CA LYS A 45 14.99 -13.39 -0.65
C LYS A 45 15.01 -12.15 -1.54
N ILE A 46 13.83 -11.66 -1.94
CA ILE A 46 13.71 -10.43 -2.73
C ILE A 46 14.22 -9.23 -1.93
N ILE A 47 13.78 -9.08 -0.69
CA ILE A 47 14.14 -7.97 0.20
C ILE A 47 15.65 -7.93 0.44
N GLU A 48 16.26 -9.07 0.78
CA GLU A 48 17.71 -9.19 1.00
C GLU A 48 18.50 -8.84 -0.27
N SER A 49 18.04 -9.32 -1.44
CA SER A 49 18.66 -8.96 -2.73
C SER A 49 18.59 -7.47 -3.05
N LEU A 50 17.49 -6.80 -2.70
CA LEU A 50 17.36 -5.36 -2.89
C LEU A 50 18.23 -4.57 -1.91
N GLN A 51 18.30 -4.98 -0.65
CA GLN A 51 19.09 -4.31 0.40
C GLN A 51 20.60 -4.38 0.17
N ALA A 52 21.07 -5.37 -0.56
CA ALA A 52 22.47 -5.45 -0.99
C ALA A 52 22.87 -4.35 -2.00
N GLY A 53 21.88 -3.69 -2.63
CA GLY A 53 22.11 -2.61 -3.56
C GLY A 53 22.30 -1.24 -2.87
N PRO A 54 22.98 -0.29 -3.52
CA PRO A 54 23.19 1.05 -2.98
C PRO A 54 21.83 1.80 -2.86
N ASN A 55 21.68 2.59 -1.79
CA ASN A 55 20.53 3.48 -1.53
C ASN A 55 19.15 2.82 -1.29
N ASN A 56 19.07 1.50 -1.14
CA ASN A 56 17.80 0.82 -0.94
C ASN A 56 17.42 0.62 0.54
N GLN A 57 18.32 0.93 1.47
CA GLN A 57 18.10 0.76 2.91
C GLN A 57 17.00 1.68 3.48
N SER A 58 16.74 2.82 2.84
CA SER A 58 15.68 3.75 3.24
C SER A 58 14.28 3.36 2.72
N LYS A 59 14.21 2.41 1.80
CA LYS A 59 12.94 1.97 1.19
C LYS A 59 12.10 1.16 2.18
N LYS A 60 10.78 1.33 2.12
CA LYS A 60 9.88 0.54 2.95
C LYS A 60 9.41 -0.71 2.23
N MET A 61 9.66 -1.86 2.85
CA MET A 61 9.16 -3.16 2.45
C MET A 61 7.89 -3.46 3.27
N VAL A 62 6.73 -3.37 2.65
CA VAL A 62 5.43 -3.40 3.31
C VAL A 62 4.80 -4.78 3.18
N GLY A 63 4.59 -5.48 4.28
CA GLY A 63 3.77 -6.70 4.31
C GLY A 63 2.28 -6.35 4.34
N VAL A 64 1.49 -6.92 3.44
CA VAL A 64 0.04 -6.71 3.38
C VAL A 64 -0.68 -7.93 3.95
N PHE A 65 -1.56 -7.68 4.91
CA PHE A 65 -2.29 -8.69 5.68
C PHE A 65 -3.80 -8.43 5.61
N VAL A 66 -4.59 -9.48 5.70
CA VAL A 66 -6.06 -9.41 5.70
C VAL A 66 -6.60 -10.38 6.74
N ASN A 67 -7.15 -9.84 7.83
CA ASN A 67 -7.86 -10.60 8.88
C ASN A 67 -7.06 -11.77 9.45
N GLU A 68 -5.77 -11.57 9.73
CA GLU A 68 -4.97 -12.57 10.43
C GLU A 68 -5.56 -12.90 11.81
N ALA A 69 -5.37 -14.15 12.25
CA ALA A 69 -5.99 -14.66 13.48
C ALA A 69 -5.59 -13.88 14.75
N SER A 70 -4.40 -13.29 14.76
CA SER A 70 -3.91 -12.51 15.90
C SER A 70 -2.73 -11.59 15.52
N PRO A 71 -2.44 -10.56 16.31
CA PRO A 71 -1.22 -9.76 16.15
C PRO A 71 0.06 -10.59 16.16
N ALA A 72 0.12 -11.65 16.98
CA ALA A 72 1.27 -12.56 17.01
C ALA A 72 1.46 -13.35 15.69
N ALA A 73 0.36 -13.73 15.02
CA ALA A 73 0.43 -14.35 13.70
C ALA A 73 1.01 -13.38 12.66
N VAL A 74 0.60 -12.10 12.69
CA VAL A 74 1.19 -11.06 11.84
C VAL A 74 2.69 -10.94 12.11
N MET A 75 3.11 -10.81 13.38
CA MET A 75 4.53 -10.66 13.75
C MET A 75 5.39 -11.83 13.28
N LYS A 76 4.89 -13.06 13.38
CA LYS A 76 5.59 -14.25 12.87
C LYS A 76 5.91 -14.13 11.38
N ILE A 77 4.95 -13.64 10.58
CA ILE A 77 5.14 -13.45 9.13
C ILE A 77 6.08 -12.26 8.87
N VAL A 78 5.91 -11.16 9.60
CA VAL A 78 6.78 -9.97 9.52
C VAL A 78 8.24 -10.34 9.73
N ASP A 79 8.53 -11.10 10.78
CA ASP A 79 9.90 -11.52 11.11
C ASP A 79 10.43 -12.56 10.10
N ALA A 80 9.58 -13.46 9.60
CA ALA A 80 9.95 -14.44 8.57
C ALA A 80 10.26 -13.76 7.22
N ALA A 81 9.48 -12.76 6.82
CA ALA A 81 9.64 -12.06 5.55
C ALA A 81 10.69 -10.93 5.59
N GLY A 82 11.01 -10.39 6.78
CA GLY A 82 11.94 -9.26 6.92
C GLY A 82 11.37 -7.92 6.46
N VAL A 83 10.04 -7.77 6.45
CA VAL A 83 9.40 -6.49 6.12
C VAL A 83 9.57 -5.47 7.25
N ASN A 84 9.64 -4.18 6.91
CA ASN A 84 9.84 -3.09 7.86
C ASN A 84 8.62 -2.16 8.00
N ALA A 85 7.50 -2.54 7.38
CA ALA A 85 6.20 -1.93 7.58
C ALA A 85 5.10 -2.98 7.41
N VAL A 86 3.98 -2.77 8.10
CA VAL A 86 2.79 -3.64 8.07
C VAL A 86 1.60 -2.84 7.55
N GLN A 87 0.87 -3.40 6.61
CA GLN A 87 -0.40 -2.87 6.12
C GLN A 87 -1.52 -3.86 6.46
N LEU A 88 -2.48 -3.42 7.27
CA LEU A 88 -3.68 -4.16 7.60
C LEU A 88 -4.80 -3.75 6.64
N HIS A 89 -5.23 -4.68 5.77
CA HIS A 89 -6.18 -4.44 4.68
C HIS A 89 -7.52 -5.16 4.86
N GLY A 90 -7.73 -5.74 6.01
CA GLY A 90 -8.99 -6.39 6.42
C GLY A 90 -9.83 -5.51 7.33
N ASP A 91 -10.67 -6.16 8.14
CA ASP A 91 -11.58 -5.53 9.08
C ASP A 91 -11.01 -5.54 10.53
N GLU A 92 -9.67 -5.50 10.65
CA GLU A 92 -8.97 -5.53 11.93
C GLU A 92 -9.44 -4.36 12.81
N SER A 93 -9.78 -4.68 14.07
CA SER A 93 -10.29 -3.71 15.04
C SER A 93 -9.22 -2.71 15.49
N THR A 94 -9.65 -1.61 16.08
CA THR A 94 -8.77 -0.62 16.73
C THR A 94 -7.90 -1.25 17.81
N GLU A 95 -8.46 -2.22 18.57
CA GLU A 95 -7.73 -2.96 19.59
C GLU A 95 -6.66 -3.88 18.98
N PHE A 96 -6.97 -4.57 17.87
CA PHE A 96 -5.98 -5.34 17.13
C PHE A 96 -4.81 -4.45 16.67
N CYS A 97 -5.12 -3.29 16.11
CA CYS A 97 -4.11 -2.31 15.68
C CYS A 97 -3.25 -1.83 16.85
N ARG A 98 -3.87 -1.52 18.00
CA ARG A 98 -3.18 -1.06 19.21
C ARG A 98 -2.20 -2.12 19.74
N ILE A 99 -2.65 -3.37 19.85
CA ILE A 99 -1.79 -4.47 20.30
C ILE A 99 -0.65 -4.71 19.32
N LEU A 100 -0.95 -4.80 18.01
CA LEU A 100 0.07 -5.01 17.00
C LEU A 100 1.12 -3.88 17.01
N LYS A 101 0.67 -2.62 17.08
CA LYS A 101 1.57 -1.45 17.10
C LYS A 101 2.56 -1.50 18.24
N ALA A 102 2.16 -1.98 19.41
CA ALA A 102 3.04 -2.12 20.57
C ALA A 102 4.18 -3.14 20.34
N HIS A 103 4.05 -4.05 19.38
CA HIS A 103 5.06 -5.07 19.06
C HIS A 103 5.88 -4.73 17.79
N LEU A 104 5.54 -3.66 17.07
CA LEU A 104 6.20 -3.31 15.81
C LEU A 104 7.50 -2.52 15.97
N ASP A 105 7.85 -2.09 17.20
CA ASP A 105 9.02 -1.23 17.46
C ASP A 105 9.02 0.00 16.54
N ALA A 106 10.10 0.19 15.76
CA ALA A 106 10.25 1.27 14.78
C ALA A 106 9.55 1.01 13.43
N ARG A 107 8.92 -0.15 13.25
CA ARG A 107 8.20 -0.50 12.01
C ARG A 107 6.87 0.23 11.94
N TRP A 108 6.50 0.62 10.72
CA TRP A 108 5.25 1.32 10.51
C TRP A 108 4.05 0.38 10.50
N LEU A 109 2.95 0.86 11.05
CA LEU A 109 1.61 0.30 10.89
C LEU A 109 0.80 1.21 9.97
N ILE A 110 0.28 0.66 8.88
CA ILE A 110 -0.63 1.30 7.93
C ILE A 110 -1.98 0.59 8.06
N LYS A 111 -3.03 1.31 8.46
CA LYS A 111 -4.39 0.76 8.45
C LYS A 111 -5.12 1.20 7.18
N VAL A 112 -5.66 0.24 6.44
CA VAL A 112 -6.50 0.52 5.27
C VAL A 112 -7.95 0.61 5.70
N LEU A 113 -8.64 1.64 5.23
CA LEU A 113 -10.07 1.82 5.37
C LEU A 113 -10.70 1.89 3.98
N ARG A 114 -11.74 1.09 3.78
CA ARG A 114 -12.54 1.15 2.56
C ARG A 114 -13.49 2.32 2.62
N VAL A 115 -13.47 3.14 1.58
CA VAL A 115 -14.40 4.25 1.47
C VAL A 115 -15.70 3.75 0.86
N THR A 116 -16.71 3.62 1.71
CA THR A 116 -18.08 3.26 1.36
C THR A 116 -18.97 4.51 1.41
N GLU A 117 -20.24 4.41 1.00
CA GLU A 117 -21.21 5.52 1.12
C GLU A 117 -21.42 5.99 2.57
N SER A 118 -21.21 5.10 3.55
CA SER A 118 -21.31 5.41 4.98
C SER A 118 -20.01 5.92 5.61
N PHE A 119 -18.90 5.99 4.84
CA PHE A 119 -17.64 6.49 5.37
C PHE A 119 -17.72 7.98 5.66
N VAL A 120 -17.27 8.37 6.85
CA VAL A 120 -17.11 9.78 7.23
C VAL A 120 -15.65 10.06 7.60
N PRO A 121 -15.10 11.26 7.26
CA PRO A 121 -13.69 11.58 7.42
C PRO A 121 -13.09 11.29 8.81
N PRO A 122 -13.77 11.58 9.95
CA PRO A 122 -13.23 11.28 11.28
C PRO A 122 -13.01 9.78 11.56
N ASN A 123 -13.57 8.85 10.77
CA ASN A 123 -13.38 7.41 10.95
C ASN A 123 -11.91 6.97 10.87
N VAL A 124 -11.03 7.82 10.34
CA VAL A 124 -9.59 7.56 10.26
C VAL A 124 -8.86 7.69 11.60
N GLN A 125 -9.42 8.41 12.58
CA GLN A 125 -8.74 8.75 13.84
C GLN A 125 -8.55 7.61 14.84
N PRO A 126 -9.49 6.66 15.02
CA PRO A 126 -9.43 5.75 16.17
C PRO A 126 -8.32 4.69 16.09
N TYR A 127 -7.62 4.58 14.96
CA TYR A 127 -6.60 3.56 14.78
C TYR A 127 -5.23 4.04 15.26
N ALA A 128 -4.59 3.24 16.10
CA ALA A 128 -3.21 3.45 16.55
C ALA A 128 -2.22 3.09 15.43
N ALA A 129 -2.26 3.82 14.33
CA ALA A 129 -1.46 3.58 13.13
C ALA A 129 -0.55 4.78 12.81
N ASP A 130 0.60 4.52 12.17
CA ASP A 130 1.51 5.58 11.70
C ASP A 130 0.98 6.27 10.45
N ALA A 131 0.15 5.56 9.69
CA ALA A 131 -0.54 6.08 8.51
C ALA A 131 -1.90 5.39 8.33
N VAL A 132 -2.83 6.10 7.72
CA VAL A 132 -4.09 5.52 7.24
C VAL A 132 -4.12 5.57 5.73
N MET A 133 -4.51 4.47 5.11
CA MET A 133 -4.72 4.38 3.67
C MET A 133 -6.23 4.34 3.38
N LEU A 134 -6.69 5.21 2.51
CA LEU A 134 -8.03 5.12 1.96
C LEU A 134 -7.99 4.37 0.64
N ASP A 135 -8.76 3.28 0.58
CA ASP A 135 -8.93 2.49 -0.64
C ASP A 135 -10.35 2.68 -1.17
N ALA A 136 -10.45 3.10 -2.43
CA ALA A 136 -11.72 3.23 -3.10
C ALA A 136 -12.35 1.84 -3.27
N PHE A 137 -13.39 1.55 -2.49
CA PHE A 137 -14.14 0.33 -2.66
C PHE A 137 -15.13 0.45 -3.82
N HIS A 138 -14.81 -0.19 -4.93
CA HIS A 138 -15.79 -0.44 -5.98
C HIS A 138 -16.53 -1.76 -5.67
N GLY A 139 -17.53 -1.69 -4.78
CA GLY A 139 -18.48 -2.78 -4.62
C GLY A 139 -19.22 -3.02 -5.94
N ALA A 140 -19.14 -4.23 -6.46
CA ALA A 140 -20.02 -4.84 -7.47
C ALA A 140 -20.06 -4.27 -8.89
N LEU A 141 -19.29 -3.27 -9.31
CA LEU A 141 -19.17 -2.91 -10.71
C LEU A 141 -17.82 -3.40 -11.27
N ARG A 142 -17.79 -4.68 -11.62
CA ARG A 142 -16.77 -5.24 -12.50
C ARG A 142 -16.96 -4.61 -13.88
N GLY A 143 -16.05 -3.70 -14.23
CA GLY A 143 -15.88 -3.32 -15.62
C GLY A 143 -16.14 -1.86 -15.93
N GLY A 144 -15.10 -1.13 -16.28
CA GLY A 144 -15.08 -0.16 -17.37
C GLY A 144 -15.73 1.21 -17.21
N THR A 145 -16.21 1.60 -16.03
CA THR A 145 -16.87 2.92 -15.91
C THR A 145 -15.93 4.09 -15.63
N GLY A 146 -14.65 3.84 -15.34
CA GLY A 146 -13.70 4.92 -15.05
C GLY A 146 -14.12 5.84 -13.87
N GLN A 147 -15.15 5.47 -13.13
CA GLN A 147 -15.59 6.27 -11.99
C GLN A 147 -14.57 6.15 -10.87
N VAL A 148 -13.83 7.21 -10.71
CA VAL A 148 -12.90 7.46 -9.63
C VAL A 148 -13.71 7.72 -8.37
N PHE A 149 -13.29 7.15 -7.26
CA PHE A 149 -13.72 7.52 -5.91
C PHE A 149 -13.76 9.05 -5.77
N ASP A 150 -14.78 9.56 -5.07
CA ASP A 150 -14.85 10.99 -4.77
C ASP A 150 -13.71 11.42 -3.85
N TRP A 151 -12.66 11.95 -4.43
CA TRP A 151 -11.47 12.40 -3.73
C TRP A 151 -11.74 13.56 -2.74
N THR A 152 -12.91 14.18 -2.77
CA THR A 152 -13.30 15.20 -1.78
C THR A 152 -13.36 14.63 -0.37
N VAL A 153 -13.80 13.36 -0.24
CA VAL A 153 -13.84 12.64 1.04
C VAL A 153 -12.42 12.34 1.54
N ALA A 154 -11.52 11.94 0.65
CA ALA A 154 -10.12 11.73 1.00
C ALA A 154 -9.44 13.03 1.41
N ARG A 155 -9.73 14.13 0.71
CA ARG A 155 -9.22 15.46 1.06
C ARG A 155 -9.69 15.88 2.47
N ALA A 156 -10.95 15.68 2.79
CA ALA A 156 -11.48 15.95 4.12
C ALA A 156 -10.88 15.05 5.20
N ALA A 157 -10.62 13.77 4.90
CA ALA A 157 -10.02 12.82 5.85
C ALA A 157 -8.55 13.15 6.19
N ARG A 158 -7.83 13.80 5.26
CA ARG A 158 -6.43 14.18 5.44
C ARG A 158 -6.20 15.04 6.70
N ASP A 159 -7.15 15.90 7.05
CA ASP A 159 -7.02 16.81 8.17
C ASP A 159 -7.09 16.10 9.56
N PHE A 160 -7.48 14.82 9.56
CA PHE A 160 -7.62 14.00 10.76
C PHE A 160 -6.46 13.04 11.01
N VAL A 161 -5.49 12.91 10.08
CA VAL A 161 -4.36 11.98 10.21
C VAL A 161 -3.05 12.63 9.79
N LEU A 162 -1.97 12.22 10.43
CA LEU A 162 -0.63 12.73 10.11
C LEU A 162 -0.16 12.31 8.70
N ARG A 163 -0.50 11.08 8.28
CA ARG A 163 -0.10 10.52 6.98
C ARG A 163 -1.29 9.82 6.35
N LEU A 164 -1.85 10.45 5.32
CA LEU A 164 -2.87 9.84 4.50
C LEU A 164 -2.25 9.22 3.24
N PHE A 165 -2.51 7.94 3.02
CA PHE A 165 -2.22 7.25 1.77
C PHE A 165 -3.49 7.18 0.94
N LEU A 166 -3.37 7.39 -0.35
CA LEU A 166 -4.47 7.25 -1.30
C LEU A 166 -4.25 6.03 -2.18
N ALA A 167 -5.25 5.16 -2.26
CA ALA A 167 -5.29 3.95 -3.07
C ALA A 167 -6.62 3.83 -3.83
N GLY A 168 -6.82 2.71 -4.52
CA GLY A 168 -8.07 2.41 -5.22
C GLY A 168 -8.13 2.99 -6.63
N GLY A 169 -7.78 2.18 -7.62
CA GLY A 169 -7.88 2.52 -9.03
C GLY A 169 -6.92 3.61 -9.53
N LEU A 170 -5.87 3.93 -8.77
CA LEU A 170 -4.85 4.86 -9.23
C LEU A 170 -4.03 4.26 -10.37
N SER A 171 -3.80 5.07 -11.39
CA SER A 171 -3.09 4.73 -12.62
C SER A 171 -2.21 5.90 -13.07
N PRO A 172 -1.31 5.70 -14.05
CA PRO A 172 -0.52 6.79 -14.64
C PRO A 172 -1.38 7.95 -15.14
N GLU A 173 -2.59 7.65 -15.62
CA GLU A 173 -3.49 8.60 -16.26
C GLU A 173 -4.23 9.51 -15.25
N ASN A 174 -4.43 9.05 -14.00
CA ASN A 174 -5.26 9.77 -13.02
C ASN A 174 -4.52 10.22 -11.75
N VAL A 175 -3.35 9.63 -11.43
CA VAL A 175 -2.64 9.90 -10.17
C VAL A 175 -2.26 11.37 -10.01
N GLY A 176 -1.92 12.03 -11.09
CA GLY A 176 -1.60 13.45 -11.06
C GLY A 176 -2.78 14.31 -10.60
N GLN A 177 -3.99 14.02 -11.08
CA GLN A 177 -5.21 14.72 -10.63
C GLN A 177 -5.54 14.37 -9.18
N ALA A 178 -5.40 13.10 -8.78
CA ALA A 178 -5.61 12.65 -7.42
C ALA A 178 -4.71 13.42 -6.41
N ILE A 179 -3.43 13.56 -6.74
CA ILE A 179 -2.47 14.31 -5.90
C ILE A 179 -2.86 15.78 -5.82
N ALA A 180 -3.22 16.41 -6.94
CA ALA A 180 -3.61 17.81 -6.96
C ALA A 180 -4.84 18.10 -6.08
N GLN A 181 -5.79 17.17 -6.02
CA GLN A 181 -7.03 17.33 -5.28
C GLN A 181 -6.88 16.96 -3.80
N VAL A 182 -6.15 15.88 -3.47
CA VAL A 182 -6.08 15.33 -2.10
C VAL A 182 -4.82 15.80 -1.36
N ASP A 183 -3.72 16.03 -2.06
CA ASP A 183 -2.37 16.27 -1.53
C ASP A 183 -1.99 15.19 -0.48
N PRO A 184 -2.01 13.89 -0.86
CA PRO A 184 -1.76 12.80 0.07
C PRO A 184 -0.29 12.70 0.44
N TYR A 185 0.01 12.09 1.60
CA TYR A 185 1.38 11.74 1.99
C TYR A 185 2.00 10.72 1.04
N ALA A 186 1.22 9.73 0.61
CA ALA A 186 1.64 8.72 -0.36
C ALA A 186 0.48 8.28 -1.25
N VAL A 187 0.82 7.75 -2.41
CA VAL A 187 -0.11 7.08 -3.33
C VAL A 187 0.28 5.61 -3.47
N ASP A 188 -0.71 4.72 -3.57
CA ASP A 188 -0.53 3.28 -3.73
C ASP A 188 -1.22 2.78 -5.00
N ALA A 189 -0.49 2.06 -5.83
CA ALA A 189 -1.04 1.45 -7.02
C ALA A 189 -0.64 -0.03 -7.13
N CYS A 190 -1.53 -0.84 -7.68
CA CYS A 190 -1.35 -2.28 -7.82
C CYS A 190 -1.76 -2.76 -9.21
N SER A 191 -3.05 -3.10 -9.43
CA SER A 191 -3.55 -3.76 -10.64
C SER A 191 -3.43 -2.91 -11.91
N ALA A 192 -3.55 -1.59 -11.79
CA ALA A 192 -3.39 -0.69 -12.92
C ALA A 192 -1.96 -0.67 -13.51
N LEU A 193 -1.00 -1.22 -12.77
CA LEU A 193 0.42 -1.30 -13.15
C LEU A 193 0.84 -2.73 -13.52
N GLU A 194 -0.10 -3.60 -13.85
CA GLU A 194 0.14 -5.01 -14.14
C GLU A 194 -0.15 -5.36 -15.58
N SER A 195 0.69 -6.21 -16.16
CA SER A 195 0.44 -6.90 -17.44
C SER A 195 -0.43 -8.15 -17.23
N ALA A 196 -0.32 -8.79 -16.05
CA ALA A 196 -1.16 -9.88 -15.58
C ALA A 196 -1.14 -9.86 -14.04
N PRO A 197 -2.14 -10.44 -13.33
CA PRO A 197 -2.16 -10.46 -11.87
C PRO A 197 -0.85 -10.99 -11.27
N GLY A 198 -0.18 -10.17 -10.45
CA GLY A 198 1.12 -10.47 -9.86
C GLY A 198 2.33 -10.26 -10.79
N ARG A 199 2.16 -9.67 -11.96
CA ARG A 199 3.25 -9.32 -12.87
C ARG A 199 3.16 -7.85 -13.25
N LYS A 200 4.17 -7.07 -12.89
CA LYS A 200 4.21 -5.64 -13.21
C LYS A 200 4.57 -5.41 -14.68
N ASP A 201 3.99 -4.36 -15.22
CA ASP A 201 4.40 -3.75 -16.47
C ASP A 201 5.37 -2.61 -16.14
N SER A 202 6.63 -2.75 -16.52
CA SER A 202 7.67 -1.79 -16.17
C SER A 202 7.45 -0.40 -16.76
N GLU A 203 6.84 -0.32 -17.95
CA GLU A 203 6.54 0.97 -18.58
C GLU A 203 5.42 1.69 -17.83
N ARG A 204 4.37 0.95 -17.39
CA ARG A 204 3.29 1.52 -16.59
C ARG A 204 3.77 1.93 -15.19
N VAL A 205 4.66 1.14 -14.57
CA VAL A 205 5.28 1.50 -13.29
C VAL A 205 6.08 2.80 -13.44
N MET A 206 6.92 2.90 -14.46
CA MET A 206 7.71 4.10 -14.75
C MET A 206 6.81 5.31 -15.00
N ALA A 207 5.79 5.18 -15.86
CA ALA A 207 4.85 6.24 -16.16
C ALA A 207 4.10 6.73 -14.91
N PHE A 208 3.70 5.81 -14.01
CA PHE A 208 3.04 6.16 -12.75
C PHE A 208 3.97 6.98 -11.85
N VAL A 209 5.20 6.52 -11.64
CA VAL A 209 6.18 7.25 -10.81
C VAL A 209 6.47 8.62 -11.40
N GLN A 210 6.68 8.72 -12.72
CA GLN A 210 6.90 10.00 -13.39
C GLN A 210 5.71 10.95 -13.23
N ALA A 211 4.47 10.45 -13.37
CA ALA A 211 3.27 11.26 -13.16
C ALA A 211 3.16 11.82 -11.74
N VAL A 212 3.68 11.08 -10.72
CA VAL A 212 3.76 11.57 -9.34
C VAL A 212 4.88 12.61 -9.16
N ARG A 213 6.03 12.41 -9.79
CA ARG A 213 7.23 13.27 -9.61
C ARG A 213 7.15 14.61 -10.36
N ASN A 214 6.39 14.66 -11.44
CA ASN A 214 6.22 15.88 -12.26
C ASN A 214 5.19 16.89 -11.70
N ARG A 215 4.90 16.80 -10.39
CA ARG A 215 3.90 17.63 -9.68
C ARG A 215 4.55 18.53 -8.65
#